data_d1e3a2622c5fd458aaa145a7335c6472
#
_entry.id   d1e3a2622c5fd458aaa145a7335c6472
#
_cell.length_a   1.000
_cell.length_b   1.000
_cell.length_c   1.000
_cell.angle_alpha   90.00
_cell.angle_beta   90.00
_cell.angle_gamma   90.00
#
_symmetry.space_group_name_H-M   'P 1'
#
loop_
_entity.id
_entity.type
_entity.pdbx_description
1 polymer ?
#
loop_
_entity_poly.entity_id
_entity_poly.type
_entity_poly.pdbx_seq_one_letter_code
_entity_poly.pdbx_strand_id
1 'polypeptide(L)'
;MTKRMSVFTALIILSLLFSACAAGAPAAPAGGGESAAAPAGGESAAAPAAGEKMVTIGYTSSLTGKLNVESIRQTNGLNLWMNQVNDAGGIQLADGTAVKFQSKFYDDESSGDRVQELYTKLATEDNADFLISPYSSGLTASASVIAEQYQKPMITTGAASDSNYTQGYTLVYQAYTPASKYLTGAADMIAAGSPDLKKIAIVHENDKFSTDVATALQSYAEGKGYEIVLFEGYDSGTTDFAPIINKVQQAAPEALLGGGHFQDGSTFARQLAERGLPLQYLVLLVAPPEPSFAELGDAAVGVAGPSQWEPQAAYTAEAADAAGLSWYGPSATDFVAAYEAAYNEEPSYHAAGGYAAGLILQAAIEQAGSVDAQAVKDALDSLDQLNFFGHIKFDTTPEAHGLQTGHEMVYVQWQKDDSGNLVKQIVWPAEAKTADALTPVR
;
A
#
# COMPACT_ATOMS: atom_id res chain seq x y z
N MET A 1 -16.19 26.79 56.10
CA MET A 1 -16.13 28.23 55.79
C MET A 1 -16.25 28.37 54.29
N THR A 2 -17.49 28.48 53.72
CA THR A 2 -18.23 29.74 53.39
C THR A 2 -17.39 30.63 52.46
N LYS A 3 -17.77 30.93 51.22
CA LYS A 3 -18.97 31.55 50.62
C LYS A 3 -18.79 31.71 49.12
N ARG A 4 -19.75 31.37 48.31
CA ARG A 4 -20.77 32.16 47.55
C ARG A 4 -20.24 32.67 46.20
N MET A 5 -20.77 32.26 45.04
CA MET A 5 -22.07 32.49 44.37
C MET A 5 -22.25 33.91 43.79
N SER A 6 -22.48 33.96 42.47
CA SER A 6 -23.44 34.78 41.72
C SER A 6 -23.24 34.59 40.21
N VAL A 7 -24.05 34.01 39.46
CA VAL A 7 -25.31 34.26 38.73
C VAL A 7 -25.42 35.68 38.16
N PHE A 8 -25.48 35.79 36.83
CA PHE A 8 -26.31 36.79 36.14
C PHE A 8 -26.79 36.24 34.77
N THR A 9 -28.09 36.10 34.72
CA THR A 9 -28.95 35.82 33.57
C THR A 9 -29.33 37.15 32.91
N ALA A 10 -29.38 37.22 31.59
CA ALA A 10 -30.23 38.21 30.91
C ALA A 10 -30.72 37.64 29.56
N LEU A 11 -32.00 37.42 29.55
CA LEU A 11 -32.92 37.11 28.47
C LEU A 11 -33.35 38.40 27.80
N ILE A 12 -33.37 38.54 26.48
CA ILE A 12 -34.25 39.44 25.74
C ILE A 12 -34.80 38.75 24.51
N ILE A 13 -36.10 38.52 24.54
CA ILE A 13 -37.00 38.15 23.45
C ILE A 13 -37.58 39.46 22.90
N LEU A 14 -37.65 39.61 21.56
CA LEU A 14 -38.70 40.44 20.96
C LEU A 14 -39.03 39.95 19.53
N SER A 15 -40.25 39.57 19.39
CA SER A 15 -41.04 39.18 18.23
C SER A 15 -41.70 40.36 17.54
N LEU A 16 -42.16 40.16 16.29
CA LEU A 16 -43.37 40.63 15.61
C LEU A 16 -43.09 40.93 14.13
N LEU A 17 -43.61 40.23 13.16
CA LEU A 17 -44.95 40.03 12.59
C LEU A 17 -45.31 41.04 11.47
N PHE A 18 -45.92 40.49 10.40
CA PHE A 18 -46.78 41.07 9.35
C PHE A 18 -46.10 41.71 8.12
N SER A 19 -46.55 41.59 6.87
CA SER A 19 -47.72 40.99 6.27
C SER A 19 -47.57 41.00 4.75
N ALA A 20 -48.34 40.19 4.09
CA ALA A 20 -48.56 39.96 2.69
C ALA A 20 -48.96 41.19 1.83
N CYS A 21 -48.69 41.17 0.53
CA CYS A 21 -49.61 41.22 -0.63
C CYS A 21 -48.89 41.58 -1.94
N ALA A 22 -48.85 40.74 -2.89
CA ALA A 22 -49.48 40.63 -4.20
C ALA A 22 -49.16 41.63 -5.30
N ALA A 23 -48.81 41.06 -6.48
CA ALA A 23 -49.14 41.41 -7.85
C ALA A 23 -48.24 42.37 -8.63
N GLY A 24 -47.78 41.90 -9.79
CA GLY A 24 -47.48 42.72 -10.97
C GLY A 24 -46.14 42.45 -11.65
N ALA A 25 -46.07 41.59 -12.65
CA ALA A 25 -45.03 41.66 -13.69
C ALA A 25 -45.32 42.82 -14.65
N PRO A 26 -44.35 43.38 -15.40
CA PRO A 26 -43.62 42.69 -16.46
C PRO A 26 -42.15 43.11 -16.77
N ALA A 27 -41.47 42.27 -17.58
CA ALA A 27 -40.42 42.51 -18.60
C ALA A 27 -39.00 42.97 -18.23
N ALA A 28 -38.03 42.15 -18.66
CA ALA A 28 -36.60 42.33 -18.68
C ALA A 28 -36.10 43.54 -19.52
N PRO A 29 -34.80 43.95 -19.44
CA PRO A 29 -33.69 43.16 -20.02
C PRO A 29 -32.32 43.23 -19.31
N ALA A 30 -31.52 42.19 -19.57
CA ALA A 30 -30.07 42.02 -19.73
C ALA A 30 -29.07 42.89 -18.92
N GLY A 31 -28.15 42.15 -18.26
CA GLY A 31 -26.88 42.70 -17.78
C GLY A 31 -26.11 41.68 -16.91
N GLY A 32 -24.96 41.23 -17.40
CA GLY A 32 -24.15 40.15 -16.89
C GLY A 32 -23.61 40.30 -15.48
N GLY A 33 -23.36 39.17 -14.85
CA GLY A 33 -22.71 39.03 -13.57
C GLY A 33 -22.37 37.58 -13.36
N GLU A 34 -21.13 37.23 -13.59
CA GLU A 34 -20.52 35.94 -13.34
C GLU A 34 -20.59 35.60 -11.86
N SER A 35 -21.33 34.58 -11.51
CA SER A 35 -21.31 33.96 -10.18
C SER A 35 -20.90 32.52 -10.35
N ALA A 36 -19.71 32.19 -9.82
CA ALA A 36 -19.16 30.87 -9.81
C ALA A 36 -20.10 29.90 -9.07
N ALA A 37 -20.67 28.97 -9.82
CA ALA A 37 -21.45 27.86 -9.28
C ALA A 37 -20.48 26.76 -8.86
N ALA A 38 -20.58 26.30 -7.59
CA ALA A 38 -19.98 25.07 -7.11
C ALA A 38 -20.49 23.87 -7.95
N PRO A 39 -19.63 22.86 -8.23
CA PRO A 39 -20.09 21.69 -8.95
C PRO A 39 -20.87 20.76 -7.99
N ALA A 40 -22.16 20.79 -8.07
CA ALA A 40 -23.02 19.71 -7.61
C ALA A 40 -23.09 18.68 -8.77
N GLY A 41 -22.11 17.81 -8.82
CA GLY A 41 -22.08 16.68 -9.75
C GLY A 41 -22.38 15.39 -9.01
N GLY A 42 -23.64 15.14 -8.69
CA GLY A 42 -24.12 13.77 -8.54
C GLY A 42 -24.28 13.17 -9.94
N GLU A 43 -23.24 12.53 -10.47
CA GLU A 43 -23.38 11.72 -11.68
C GLU A 43 -24.24 10.51 -11.36
N SER A 44 -25.48 10.54 -11.81
CA SER A 44 -26.34 9.39 -11.89
C SER A 44 -25.67 8.41 -12.85
N ALA A 45 -25.15 7.29 -12.34
CA ALA A 45 -24.58 6.24 -13.17
C ALA A 45 -25.63 5.85 -14.24
N ALA A 46 -25.28 6.00 -15.52
CA ALA A 46 -26.12 5.57 -16.63
C ALA A 46 -26.31 4.04 -16.50
N ALA A 47 -27.54 3.55 -16.72
CA ALA A 47 -27.80 2.13 -16.79
C ALA A 47 -26.96 1.50 -17.92
N PRO A 48 -26.36 0.30 -17.70
CA PRO A 48 -25.50 -0.33 -18.69
C PRO A 48 -26.24 -0.54 -20.02
N ALA A 49 -25.50 -0.37 -21.14
CA ALA A 49 -25.99 -0.71 -22.47
C ALA A 49 -26.22 -2.23 -22.58
N ALA A 50 -27.06 -2.69 -23.53
CA ALA A 50 -27.26 -4.14 -23.76
C ALA A 50 -25.90 -4.81 -24.08
N GLY A 51 -25.49 -5.79 -23.27
CA GLY A 51 -24.19 -6.45 -23.37
C GLY A 51 -23.06 -5.81 -22.52
N GLU A 52 -23.40 -4.84 -21.66
CA GLU A 52 -22.46 -4.27 -20.68
C GLU A 52 -22.83 -4.67 -19.26
N LYS A 53 -21.83 -5.10 -18.47
CA LYS A 53 -21.98 -5.43 -17.06
C LYS A 53 -21.09 -4.55 -16.22
N MET A 54 -21.67 -3.80 -15.28
CA MET A 54 -20.94 -3.02 -14.31
C MET A 54 -20.61 -3.88 -13.09
N VAL A 55 -19.33 -3.94 -12.73
CA VAL A 55 -18.80 -4.62 -11.54
C VAL A 55 -18.37 -3.56 -10.52
N THR A 56 -18.81 -3.73 -9.29
CA THR A 56 -18.46 -2.83 -8.18
C THR A 56 -17.28 -3.37 -7.38
N ILE A 57 -16.19 -2.63 -7.34
CA ILE A 57 -15.02 -2.90 -6.48
C ILE A 57 -15.16 -2.08 -5.21
N GLY A 58 -15.19 -2.78 -4.07
CA GLY A 58 -15.24 -2.16 -2.74
C GLY A 58 -13.87 -2.11 -2.08
N TYR A 59 -13.50 -0.95 -1.51
CA TYR A 59 -12.26 -0.82 -0.74
C TYR A 59 -12.33 0.35 0.25
N THR A 60 -11.38 0.40 1.19
CA THR A 60 -11.12 1.60 1.97
C THR A 60 -9.74 2.15 1.68
N SER A 61 -9.57 3.44 1.94
CA SER A 61 -8.28 4.12 1.83
C SER A 61 -8.10 4.95 3.09
N SER A 62 -6.92 4.88 3.70
CA SER A 62 -6.54 5.81 4.76
C SER A 62 -6.23 7.17 4.14
N LEU A 63 -7.27 7.96 3.81
CA LEU A 63 -7.10 9.33 3.32
C LEU A 63 -6.55 10.23 4.44
N THR A 64 -6.83 9.87 5.68
CA THR A 64 -6.32 10.49 6.90
C THR A 64 -5.64 9.48 7.81
N GLY A 65 -4.86 9.96 8.80
CA GLY A 65 -4.13 9.10 9.73
C GLY A 65 -2.72 8.76 9.26
N LYS A 66 -2.06 7.87 10.01
CA LYS A 66 -0.62 7.58 9.87
C LYS A 66 -0.24 6.79 8.61
N LEU A 67 -1.20 6.13 7.97
CA LEU A 67 -1.00 5.25 6.81
C LEU A 67 -1.40 5.93 5.48
N ASN A 68 -1.58 7.24 5.48
CA ASN A 68 -2.16 7.95 4.35
C ASN A 68 -1.25 7.95 3.10
N VAL A 69 0.05 8.03 3.25
CA VAL A 69 0.99 8.10 2.11
C VAL A 69 0.90 6.85 1.26
N GLU A 70 1.07 5.71 1.87
CA GLU A 70 1.05 4.41 1.20
C GLU A 70 -0.34 4.08 0.65
N SER A 71 -1.37 4.34 1.47
CA SER A 71 -2.76 4.02 1.12
C SER A 71 -3.26 4.83 -0.07
N ILE A 72 -2.96 6.13 -0.13
CA ILE A 72 -3.34 6.98 -1.27
C ILE A 72 -2.65 6.49 -2.55
N ARG A 73 -1.36 6.17 -2.51
CA ARG A 73 -0.62 5.66 -3.67
C ARG A 73 -1.16 4.32 -4.15
N GLN A 74 -1.46 3.41 -3.21
CA GLN A 74 -2.12 2.14 -3.52
C GLN A 74 -3.43 2.37 -4.27
N THR A 75 -4.29 3.24 -3.79
CA THR A 75 -5.59 3.51 -4.42
C THR A 75 -5.46 4.28 -5.73
N ASN A 76 -4.45 5.14 -5.88
CA ASN A 76 -4.13 5.78 -7.16
C ASN A 76 -3.79 4.73 -8.23
N GLY A 77 -2.95 3.75 -7.91
CA GLY A 77 -2.63 2.65 -8.83
C GLY A 77 -3.86 1.84 -9.25
N LEU A 78 -4.70 1.48 -8.30
CA LEU A 78 -5.95 0.76 -8.57
C LEU A 78 -6.89 1.57 -9.47
N ASN A 79 -7.05 2.87 -9.19
CA ASN A 79 -7.91 3.75 -9.98
C ASN A 79 -7.37 3.96 -11.41
N LEU A 80 -6.04 4.04 -11.58
CA LEU A 80 -5.42 4.12 -12.90
C LEU A 80 -5.77 2.89 -13.74
N TRP A 81 -5.58 1.68 -13.17
CA TRP A 81 -5.95 0.43 -13.83
C TRP A 81 -7.44 0.43 -14.23
N MET A 82 -8.32 0.76 -13.29
CA MET A 82 -9.77 0.73 -13.53
C MET A 82 -10.20 1.69 -14.64
N ASN A 83 -9.63 2.90 -14.66
CA ASN A 83 -9.90 3.88 -15.70
C ASN A 83 -9.41 3.37 -17.06
N GLN A 84 -8.20 2.83 -17.16
CA GLN A 84 -7.66 2.31 -18.41
C GLN A 84 -8.48 1.16 -18.98
N VAL A 85 -8.92 0.21 -18.13
CA VAL A 85 -9.78 -0.89 -18.57
C VAL A 85 -11.13 -0.37 -19.07
N ASN A 86 -11.73 0.57 -18.35
CA ASN A 86 -13.00 1.17 -18.76
C ASN A 86 -12.91 1.95 -20.06
N ASP A 87 -11.83 2.74 -20.23
CA ASP A 87 -11.56 3.52 -21.44
C ASP A 87 -11.29 2.63 -22.67
N ALA A 88 -10.69 1.45 -22.44
CA ALA A 88 -10.51 0.43 -23.47
C ALA A 88 -11.82 -0.31 -23.85
N GLY A 89 -12.95 0.00 -23.19
CA GLY A 89 -14.24 -0.60 -23.47
C GLY A 89 -14.61 -1.76 -22.53
N GLY A 90 -13.82 -2.01 -21.48
CA GLY A 90 -14.03 -3.09 -20.51
C GLY A 90 -13.43 -4.43 -20.94
N ILE A 91 -13.49 -5.42 -20.04
CA ILE A 91 -13.10 -6.81 -20.33
C ILE A 91 -14.16 -7.45 -21.22
N GLN A 92 -13.75 -8.01 -22.36
CA GLN A 92 -14.64 -8.65 -23.29
C GLN A 92 -14.79 -10.14 -22.95
N LEU A 93 -15.95 -10.56 -22.46
CA LEU A 93 -16.25 -11.98 -22.22
C LEU A 93 -16.63 -12.70 -23.51
N ALA A 94 -16.50 -14.03 -23.52
CA ALA A 94 -16.78 -14.86 -24.69
C ALA A 94 -18.24 -14.80 -25.18
N ASP A 95 -19.19 -14.44 -24.31
CA ASP A 95 -20.60 -14.25 -24.64
C ASP A 95 -20.92 -12.87 -25.25
N GLY A 96 -19.90 -12.01 -25.43
CA GLY A 96 -20.02 -10.66 -25.94
C GLY A 96 -20.32 -9.60 -24.88
N THR A 97 -20.37 -9.98 -23.60
CA THR A 97 -20.55 -9.02 -22.49
C THR A 97 -19.25 -8.22 -22.26
N ALA A 98 -19.36 -6.90 -22.24
CA ALA A 98 -18.29 -6.02 -21.82
C ALA A 98 -18.38 -5.75 -20.32
N VAL A 99 -17.39 -6.17 -19.54
CA VAL A 99 -17.32 -5.93 -18.09
C VAL A 99 -16.56 -4.64 -17.83
N LYS A 100 -17.22 -3.67 -17.21
CA LYS A 100 -16.65 -2.42 -16.74
C LYS A 100 -16.71 -2.34 -15.24
N PHE A 101 -15.89 -1.44 -14.67
CA PHE A 101 -15.70 -1.32 -13.23
C PHE A 101 -16.14 0.04 -12.71
N GLN A 102 -16.69 0.05 -11.52
CA GLN A 102 -16.88 1.23 -10.68
C GLN A 102 -16.37 0.94 -9.28
N SER A 103 -15.98 1.98 -8.56
CA SER A 103 -15.53 1.85 -7.17
C SER A 103 -16.57 2.34 -6.18
N LYS A 104 -16.58 1.70 -5.00
CA LYS A 104 -17.15 2.22 -3.76
C LYS A 104 -16.04 2.24 -2.73
N PHE A 105 -15.76 3.42 -2.17
CA PHE A 105 -14.68 3.51 -1.19
C PHE A 105 -15.00 4.51 -0.09
N TYR A 106 -14.28 4.37 1.04
CA TYR A 106 -14.42 5.18 2.24
C TYR A 106 -13.06 5.47 2.86
N ASP A 107 -12.96 6.58 3.62
CA ASP A 107 -11.81 6.84 4.49
C ASP A 107 -11.93 5.98 5.75
N ASP A 108 -10.93 5.13 5.99
CA ASP A 108 -10.84 4.30 7.19
C ASP A 108 -10.09 4.98 8.35
N GLU A 109 -9.54 6.16 8.12
CA GLU A 109 -8.84 6.96 9.12
C GLU A 109 -7.66 6.19 9.78
N SER A 110 -7.09 5.22 9.07
CA SER A 110 -6.06 4.28 9.57
C SER A 110 -6.53 3.47 10.81
N SER A 111 -7.82 3.15 10.89
CA SER A 111 -8.47 2.52 12.06
C SER A 111 -9.07 1.15 11.72
N GLY A 112 -8.65 0.10 12.44
CA GLY A 112 -9.15 -1.26 12.26
C GLY A 112 -10.66 -1.40 12.54
N ASP A 113 -11.19 -0.67 13.54
CA ASP A 113 -12.62 -0.68 13.86
C ASP A 113 -13.44 -0.08 12.71
N ARG A 114 -12.94 1.03 12.13
CA ARG A 114 -13.56 1.65 10.95
C ARG A 114 -13.54 0.72 9.74
N VAL A 115 -12.42 0.04 9.50
CA VAL A 115 -12.31 -0.94 8.41
C VAL A 115 -13.38 -2.02 8.53
N GLN A 116 -13.56 -2.61 9.71
CA GLN A 116 -14.56 -3.67 9.91
C GLN A 116 -15.99 -3.16 9.61
N GLU A 117 -16.34 -1.96 10.10
CA GLU A 117 -17.63 -1.33 9.82
C GLU A 117 -17.82 -1.09 8.32
N LEU A 118 -16.82 -0.46 7.67
CA LEU A 118 -16.90 -0.04 6.28
C LEU A 118 -16.90 -1.22 5.31
N TYR A 119 -16.10 -2.27 5.55
CA TYR A 119 -16.15 -3.48 4.71
C TYR A 119 -17.48 -4.23 4.86
N THR A 120 -18.07 -4.24 6.07
CA THR A 120 -19.44 -4.76 6.24
C THR A 120 -20.42 -3.98 5.38
N LYS A 121 -20.33 -2.66 5.38
CA LYS A 121 -21.17 -1.79 4.54
C LYS A 121 -20.95 -2.03 3.05
N LEU A 122 -19.68 -2.10 2.60
CA LEU A 122 -19.33 -2.41 1.21
C LEU A 122 -19.93 -3.73 0.75
N ALA A 123 -19.91 -4.76 1.60
CA ALA A 123 -20.42 -6.08 1.27
C ALA A 123 -21.94 -6.17 1.26
N THR A 124 -22.64 -5.44 2.16
CA THR A 124 -24.08 -5.63 2.42
C THR A 124 -24.97 -4.51 1.88
N GLU A 125 -24.52 -3.27 1.94
CA GLU A 125 -25.31 -2.11 1.50
C GLU A 125 -24.92 -1.65 0.09
N ASP A 126 -23.60 -1.54 -0.17
CA ASP A 126 -23.07 -1.11 -1.46
C ASP A 126 -23.01 -2.25 -2.48
N ASN A 127 -23.20 -3.50 -2.03
CA ASN A 127 -23.22 -4.71 -2.86
C ASN A 127 -21.97 -4.85 -3.74
N ALA A 128 -20.77 -4.57 -3.18
CA ALA A 128 -19.52 -4.78 -3.88
C ALA A 128 -19.42 -6.23 -4.38
N ASP A 129 -19.03 -6.41 -5.63
CA ASP A 129 -18.81 -7.72 -6.24
C ASP A 129 -17.49 -8.32 -5.77
N PHE A 130 -16.43 -7.50 -5.78
CA PHE A 130 -15.09 -7.84 -5.35
C PHE A 130 -14.56 -6.80 -4.37
N LEU A 131 -13.58 -7.20 -3.57
CA LEU A 131 -12.94 -6.33 -2.60
C LEU A 131 -11.44 -6.18 -2.92
N ILE A 132 -10.90 -5.00 -2.66
CA ILE A 132 -9.46 -4.78 -2.56
C ILE A 132 -9.16 -4.40 -1.12
N SER A 133 -8.05 -4.90 -0.57
CA SER A 133 -7.73 -4.65 0.83
C SER A 133 -7.42 -3.18 1.13
N PRO A 134 -7.62 -2.75 2.38
CA PRO A 134 -6.98 -1.52 2.85
C PRO A 134 -5.45 -1.71 2.92
N TYR A 135 -4.69 -0.65 2.98
CA TYR A 135 -3.35 -0.66 3.53
C TYR A 135 -3.50 -0.57 5.06
N SER A 136 -2.98 -1.41 5.88
CA SER A 136 -1.85 -2.31 5.94
C SER A 136 -2.27 -3.74 6.33
N SER A 137 -1.31 -4.59 6.78
CA SER A 137 -1.60 -5.96 7.28
C SER A 137 -2.59 -5.99 8.45
N GLY A 138 -2.47 -5.03 9.38
CA GLY A 138 -3.38 -4.90 10.52
C GLY A 138 -4.81 -4.55 10.09
N LEU A 139 -4.96 -3.57 9.18
CA LEU A 139 -6.26 -3.19 8.65
C LEU A 139 -6.85 -4.31 7.77
N THR A 140 -6.02 -4.96 6.97
CA THR A 140 -6.43 -6.11 6.14
C THR A 140 -6.93 -7.27 6.97
N ALA A 141 -6.35 -7.54 8.14
CA ALA A 141 -6.86 -8.58 9.04
C ALA A 141 -8.34 -8.35 9.41
N SER A 142 -8.74 -7.09 9.64
CA SER A 142 -10.14 -6.73 9.91
C SER A 142 -11.03 -6.89 8.67
N ALA A 143 -10.53 -6.56 7.48
CA ALA A 143 -11.27 -6.67 6.22
C ALA A 143 -11.45 -8.13 5.77
N SER A 144 -10.43 -8.98 5.98
CA SER A 144 -10.42 -10.38 5.53
C SER A 144 -11.55 -11.20 6.15
N VAL A 145 -11.87 -10.94 7.42
CA VAL A 145 -13.01 -11.58 8.12
C VAL A 145 -14.31 -11.32 7.36
N ILE A 146 -14.50 -10.10 6.89
CA ILE A 146 -15.71 -9.66 6.18
C ILE A 146 -15.75 -10.26 4.77
N ALA A 147 -14.62 -10.27 4.07
CA ALA A 147 -14.50 -10.88 2.74
C ALA A 147 -14.93 -12.35 2.79
N GLU A 148 -14.41 -13.12 3.74
CA GLU A 148 -14.77 -14.54 3.91
C GLU A 148 -16.22 -14.70 4.35
N GLN A 149 -16.70 -13.92 5.33
CA GLN A 149 -18.08 -14.01 5.84
C GLN A 149 -19.13 -13.76 4.77
N TYR A 150 -18.89 -12.79 3.89
CA TYR A 150 -19.86 -12.39 2.84
C TYR A 150 -19.52 -12.99 1.46
N GLN A 151 -18.58 -13.92 1.42
CA GLN A 151 -18.18 -14.66 0.20
C GLN A 151 -17.78 -13.71 -0.94
N LYS A 152 -16.96 -12.70 -0.62
CA LYS A 152 -16.42 -11.71 -1.57
C LYS A 152 -14.93 -11.97 -1.81
N PRO A 153 -14.51 -12.41 -3.01
CA PRO A 153 -13.10 -12.50 -3.32
C PRO A 153 -12.41 -11.15 -3.08
N MET A 154 -11.30 -11.19 -2.34
CA MET A 154 -10.50 -10.01 -2.00
C MET A 154 -9.05 -10.21 -2.44
N ILE A 155 -8.56 -9.26 -3.23
CA ILE A 155 -7.14 -9.20 -3.56
C ILE A 155 -6.50 -8.19 -2.61
N THR A 156 -5.43 -8.61 -1.95
CA THR A 156 -4.73 -7.75 -1.00
C THR A 156 -3.46 -7.20 -1.62
N THR A 157 -3.27 -5.92 -1.43
CA THR A 157 -2.06 -5.19 -1.76
C THR A 157 -1.69 -4.33 -0.56
N GLY A 158 -0.40 -4.17 -0.23
CA GLY A 158 0.00 -3.51 1.01
C GLY A 158 -0.24 -4.31 2.30
N ALA A 159 -0.51 -5.62 2.20
CA ALA A 159 -0.77 -6.51 3.32
C ALA A 159 0.10 -7.76 3.23
N ALA A 160 1.25 -7.73 3.88
CA ALA A 160 2.27 -8.76 3.70
C ALA A 160 2.29 -9.82 4.82
N SER A 161 1.67 -9.60 5.98
CA SER A 161 1.71 -10.55 7.10
C SER A 161 1.19 -11.93 6.72
N ASP A 162 2.03 -12.94 6.82
CA ASP A 162 1.72 -14.35 6.55
C ASP A 162 0.49 -14.81 7.35
N SER A 163 0.35 -14.32 8.57
CA SER A 163 -0.74 -14.70 9.47
C SER A 163 -2.14 -14.21 9.02
N ASN A 164 -2.23 -13.35 8.00
CA ASN A 164 -3.50 -13.02 7.37
C ASN A 164 -4.04 -14.15 6.48
N TYR A 165 -3.15 -15.05 6.02
CA TYR A 165 -3.46 -16.13 5.07
C TYR A 165 -3.45 -17.51 5.72
N THR A 166 -3.17 -17.59 7.02
CA THR A 166 -3.17 -18.85 7.79
C THR A 166 -4.38 -18.98 8.72
N GLN A 167 -5.46 -18.23 8.44
CA GLN A 167 -6.71 -18.27 9.20
C GLN A 167 -7.74 -19.27 8.65
N GLY A 168 -7.39 -19.99 7.59
CA GLY A 168 -8.30 -20.88 6.88
C GLY A 168 -9.28 -20.16 5.93
N TYR A 169 -8.98 -18.90 5.57
CA TYR A 169 -9.72 -18.18 4.55
C TYR A 169 -9.43 -18.76 3.15
N THR A 170 -10.40 -18.66 2.26
CA THR A 170 -10.31 -19.20 0.89
C THR A 170 -10.56 -18.15 -0.19
N LEU A 171 -10.85 -16.92 0.21
CA LEU A 171 -11.23 -15.82 -0.68
C LEU A 171 -10.28 -14.63 -0.61
N VAL A 172 -9.16 -14.74 0.10
CA VAL A 172 -8.20 -13.65 0.33
C VAL A 172 -6.87 -14.00 -0.33
N TYR A 173 -6.41 -13.17 -1.29
CA TYR A 173 -5.26 -13.44 -2.15
C TYR A 173 -4.21 -12.34 -2.04
N GLN A 174 -2.96 -12.70 -1.79
CA GLN A 174 -1.85 -11.79 -1.52
C GLN A 174 -1.10 -11.42 -2.80
N ALA A 175 -1.04 -10.11 -3.14
CA ALA A 175 -0.22 -9.66 -4.26
C ALA A 175 1.26 -9.49 -3.88
N TYR A 176 1.57 -9.21 -2.62
CA TYR A 176 2.92 -8.89 -2.12
C TYR A 176 3.69 -10.13 -1.67
N THR A 177 5.03 -10.03 -1.66
CA THR A 177 5.89 -11.00 -0.97
C THR A 177 5.50 -11.10 0.50
N PRO A 178 5.44 -12.29 1.10
CA PRO A 178 5.12 -12.48 2.52
C PRO A 178 6.08 -11.77 3.46
N ALA A 179 5.56 -11.29 4.61
CA ALA A 179 6.33 -10.58 5.64
C ALA A 179 7.54 -11.38 6.13
N SER A 180 7.41 -12.71 6.19
CA SER A 180 8.50 -13.63 6.56
C SER A 180 9.73 -13.53 5.66
N LYS A 181 9.61 -12.95 4.46
CA LYS A 181 10.72 -12.77 3.51
C LYS A 181 11.22 -11.33 3.40
N TYR A 182 10.58 -10.35 4.05
CA TYR A 182 10.83 -8.93 3.81
C TYR A 182 12.26 -8.49 4.11
N LEU A 183 12.89 -8.99 5.17
CA LEU A 183 14.26 -8.59 5.55
C LEU A 183 15.28 -9.74 5.48
N THR A 184 14.88 -10.93 4.99
CA THR A 184 15.83 -12.04 4.82
C THR A 184 16.90 -11.70 3.79
N GLY A 185 16.52 -11.06 2.66
CA GLY A 185 17.46 -10.62 1.65
C GLY A 185 18.41 -9.50 2.13
N ALA A 186 17.99 -8.68 3.11
CA ALA A 186 18.90 -7.73 3.75
C ALA A 186 20.02 -8.45 4.54
N ALA A 187 19.69 -9.51 5.26
CA ALA A 187 20.69 -10.33 5.95
C ALA A 187 21.63 -11.02 4.96
N ASP A 188 21.12 -11.48 3.80
CA ASP A 188 21.93 -12.06 2.73
C ASP A 188 22.83 -11.02 2.05
N MET A 189 22.33 -9.79 1.80
CA MET A 189 23.11 -8.65 1.29
C MET A 189 24.27 -8.33 2.23
N ILE A 190 24.02 -8.27 3.55
CA ILE A 190 25.04 -8.04 4.56
C ILE A 190 26.08 -9.17 4.57
N ALA A 191 25.64 -10.43 4.50
CA ALA A 191 26.54 -11.58 4.45
C ALA A 191 27.46 -11.55 3.22
N ALA A 192 26.93 -11.12 2.08
CA ALA A 192 27.69 -11.01 0.84
C ALA A 192 28.68 -9.83 0.84
N GLY A 193 28.26 -8.67 1.36
CA GLY A 193 29.05 -7.43 1.36
C GLY A 193 30.02 -7.28 2.53
N SER A 194 29.69 -7.86 3.69
CA SER A 194 30.46 -7.74 4.94
C SER A 194 30.44 -9.05 5.74
N PRO A 195 31.16 -10.10 5.29
CA PRO A 195 31.07 -11.45 5.89
C PRO A 195 31.54 -11.52 7.35
N ASP A 196 32.33 -10.55 7.80
CA ASP A 196 32.82 -10.46 9.17
C ASP A 196 31.83 -9.77 10.13
N LEU A 197 30.80 -9.10 9.63
CA LEU A 197 29.75 -8.47 10.44
C LEU A 197 28.98 -9.53 11.21
N LYS A 198 28.77 -9.31 12.51
CA LYS A 198 28.07 -10.28 13.38
C LYS A 198 26.93 -9.69 14.18
N LYS A 199 26.98 -8.39 14.54
CA LYS A 199 26.05 -7.78 15.50
C LYS A 199 24.96 -6.99 14.80
N ILE A 200 23.72 -7.46 14.95
CA ILE A 200 22.54 -6.82 14.38
C ILE A 200 21.61 -6.34 15.50
N ALA A 201 21.12 -5.11 15.39
CA ALA A 201 19.97 -4.64 16.13
C ALA A 201 18.71 -4.71 15.26
N ILE A 202 17.61 -5.15 15.82
CA ILE A 202 16.28 -5.17 15.21
C ILE A 202 15.41 -4.22 16.03
N VAL A 203 14.84 -3.20 15.35
CA VAL A 203 13.91 -2.24 15.95
C VAL A 203 12.65 -2.19 15.09
N HIS A 204 11.47 -2.33 15.67
CA HIS A 204 10.24 -2.42 14.89
C HIS A 204 9.07 -1.65 15.52
N GLU A 205 8.14 -1.20 14.70
CA GLU A 205 6.85 -0.72 15.19
C GLU A 205 6.05 -1.90 15.79
N ASN A 206 5.33 -1.64 16.89
CA ASN A 206 4.43 -2.61 17.54
C ASN A 206 3.09 -2.70 16.77
N ASP A 207 3.18 -2.95 15.46
CA ASP A 207 2.03 -3.30 14.63
C ASP A 207 2.17 -4.73 14.09
N LYS A 208 1.11 -5.22 13.45
CA LYS A 208 1.08 -6.59 12.95
C LYS A 208 2.17 -6.87 11.92
N PHE A 209 2.33 -5.98 10.93
CA PHE A 209 3.28 -6.16 9.84
C PHE A 209 4.72 -6.14 10.33
N SER A 210 5.10 -5.07 11.03
CA SER A 210 6.48 -4.84 11.47
C SER A 210 6.94 -5.88 12.49
N THR A 211 6.02 -6.34 13.35
CA THR A 211 6.29 -7.42 14.32
C THR A 211 6.51 -8.77 13.62
N ASP A 212 5.68 -9.11 12.61
CA ASP A 212 5.84 -10.36 11.86
C ASP A 212 7.17 -10.36 11.09
N VAL A 213 7.53 -9.23 10.44
CA VAL A 213 8.83 -9.09 9.74
C VAL A 213 10.00 -9.19 10.70
N ALA A 214 9.96 -8.48 11.84
CA ALA A 214 11.04 -8.49 12.83
C ALA A 214 11.28 -9.86 13.42
N THR A 215 10.20 -10.59 13.74
CA THR A 215 10.28 -11.95 14.29
C THR A 215 10.87 -12.93 13.27
N ALA A 216 10.45 -12.83 12.01
CA ALA A 216 10.98 -13.68 10.95
C ALA A 216 12.47 -13.37 10.68
N LEU A 217 12.85 -12.08 10.65
CA LEU A 217 14.23 -11.66 10.50
C LEU A 217 15.10 -12.17 11.64
N GLN A 218 14.64 -12.06 12.90
CA GLN A 218 15.38 -12.57 14.06
C GLN A 218 15.74 -14.04 13.86
N SER A 219 14.74 -14.87 13.60
CA SER A 219 14.94 -16.32 13.40
C SER A 219 15.88 -16.62 12.24
N TYR A 220 15.73 -15.89 11.12
CA TYR A 220 16.57 -16.06 9.94
C TYR A 220 18.02 -15.64 10.19
N ALA A 221 18.23 -14.48 10.80
CA ALA A 221 19.55 -13.94 11.08
C ALA A 221 20.32 -14.80 12.11
N GLU A 222 19.67 -15.26 13.17
CA GLU A 222 20.25 -16.21 14.13
C GLU A 222 20.65 -17.53 13.43
N GLY A 223 19.81 -18.03 12.52
CA GLY A 223 20.12 -19.21 11.69
C GLY A 223 21.34 -19.02 10.76
N LYS A 224 21.63 -17.79 10.38
CA LYS A 224 22.82 -17.40 9.58
C LYS A 224 24.06 -17.13 10.46
N GLY A 225 23.92 -17.18 11.78
CA GLY A 225 25.02 -16.98 12.74
C GLY A 225 25.26 -15.52 13.15
N TYR A 226 24.29 -14.64 12.93
CA TYR A 226 24.32 -13.29 13.48
C TYR A 226 23.93 -13.30 14.97
N GLU A 227 24.52 -12.36 15.72
CA GLU A 227 24.15 -12.05 17.11
C GLU A 227 23.14 -10.90 17.09
N ILE A 228 21.93 -11.15 17.59
CA ILE A 228 20.91 -10.12 17.78
C ILE A 228 21.18 -9.42 19.12
N VAL A 229 21.87 -8.28 19.06
CA VAL A 229 22.29 -7.52 20.27
C VAL A 229 21.18 -6.63 20.83
N LEU A 230 20.13 -6.38 20.06
CA LEU A 230 18.92 -5.67 20.47
C LEU A 230 17.73 -6.16 19.63
N PHE A 231 16.61 -6.46 20.29
CA PHE A 231 15.31 -6.68 19.69
C PHE A 231 14.30 -5.82 20.45
N GLU A 232 13.84 -4.73 19.85
CA GLU A 232 13.06 -3.72 20.57
C GLU A 232 11.89 -3.21 19.73
N GLY A 233 10.68 -3.20 20.32
CA GLY A 233 9.49 -2.61 19.73
C GLY A 233 9.25 -1.18 20.20
N TYR A 234 8.62 -0.35 19.37
CA TYR A 234 8.10 0.96 19.72
C TYR A 234 6.63 1.10 19.36
N ASP A 235 5.92 1.95 20.11
CA ASP A 235 4.48 2.10 19.91
C ASP A 235 4.16 2.85 18.60
N SER A 236 3.07 2.46 17.95
CA SER A 236 2.52 3.14 16.78
C SER A 236 2.30 4.62 17.07
N GLY A 237 2.73 5.47 16.14
CA GLY A 237 2.64 6.93 16.30
C GLY A 237 3.78 7.55 17.13
N THR A 238 4.83 6.79 17.45
CA THR A 238 6.06 7.33 18.06
C THR A 238 6.69 8.38 17.15
N THR A 239 6.97 9.56 17.69
CA THR A 239 7.63 10.68 16.99
C THR A 239 8.97 11.07 17.60
N ASP A 240 9.25 10.64 18.83
CA ASP A 240 10.53 10.80 19.52
C ASP A 240 11.21 9.45 19.70
N PHE A 241 12.23 9.19 18.88
CA PHE A 241 13.01 7.96 18.90
C PHE A 241 14.27 8.03 19.78
N ALA A 242 14.52 9.13 20.50
CA ALA A 242 15.70 9.25 21.35
C ALA A 242 15.84 8.10 22.37
N PRO A 243 14.77 7.58 23.03
CA PRO A 243 14.89 6.43 23.93
C PRO A 243 15.37 5.17 23.21
N ILE A 244 14.82 4.87 22.02
CA ILE A 244 15.20 3.72 21.19
C ILE A 244 16.63 3.87 20.68
N ILE A 245 16.99 5.04 20.14
CA ILE A 245 18.33 5.32 19.64
C ILE A 245 19.38 5.17 20.75
N ASN A 246 19.08 5.58 22.00
CA ASN A 246 19.96 5.37 23.14
C ASN A 246 20.18 3.87 23.43
N LYS A 247 19.15 3.01 23.30
CA LYS A 247 19.30 1.54 23.44
C LYS A 247 20.17 0.98 22.31
N VAL A 248 19.93 1.40 21.05
CA VAL A 248 20.77 1.01 19.90
C VAL A 248 22.22 1.38 20.15
N GLN A 249 22.48 2.63 20.59
CA GLN A 249 23.83 3.08 20.90
C GLN A 249 24.51 2.24 21.98
N GLN A 250 23.78 1.86 23.04
CA GLN A 250 24.31 1.03 24.12
C GLN A 250 24.59 -0.41 23.65
N ALA A 251 23.74 -0.96 22.78
CA ALA A 251 23.91 -2.31 22.21
C ALA A 251 25.08 -2.36 21.21
N ALA A 252 25.51 -1.21 20.67
CA ALA A 252 26.61 -1.07 19.72
C ALA A 252 26.55 -2.07 18.55
N PRO A 253 25.46 -2.13 17.79
CA PRO A 253 25.34 -3.01 16.64
C PRO A 253 26.21 -2.50 15.48
N GLU A 254 26.53 -3.41 14.55
CA GLU A 254 27.19 -3.08 13.28
C GLU A 254 26.16 -2.77 12.18
N ALA A 255 24.95 -3.37 12.29
CA ALA A 255 23.82 -3.09 11.42
C ALA A 255 22.54 -2.89 12.24
N LEU A 256 21.66 -2.01 11.76
CA LEU A 256 20.33 -1.77 12.31
C LEU A 256 19.28 -2.05 11.22
N LEU A 257 18.37 -2.97 11.48
CA LEU A 257 17.31 -3.38 10.57
C LEU A 257 15.94 -3.24 11.22
N GLY A 258 14.91 -2.96 10.44
CA GLY A 258 13.52 -2.93 10.89
C GLY A 258 12.80 -1.62 10.56
N GLY A 259 12.16 -1.02 11.55
CA GLY A 259 11.27 0.15 11.37
C GLY A 259 9.81 -0.26 11.28
N GLY A 260 8.99 0.62 10.74
CA GLY A 260 7.55 0.44 10.54
C GLY A 260 7.11 0.91 9.16
N HIS A 261 6.30 1.96 9.14
CA HIS A 261 5.74 2.54 7.93
C HIS A 261 6.50 3.80 7.47
N PHE A 262 5.96 4.55 6.49
CA PHE A 262 6.68 5.68 5.91
C PHE A 262 6.93 6.82 6.91
N GLN A 263 5.92 7.21 7.68
CA GLN A 263 6.02 8.39 8.56
C GLN A 263 7.00 8.18 9.71
N ASP A 264 6.89 7.05 10.40
CA ASP A 264 7.78 6.72 11.52
C ASP A 264 9.19 6.34 11.04
N GLY A 265 9.31 5.56 9.96
CA GLY A 265 10.59 5.20 9.35
C GLY A 265 11.38 6.42 8.88
N SER A 266 10.72 7.41 8.25
CA SER A 266 11.34 8.68 7.85
C SER A 266 11.79 9.50 9.06
N THR A 267 10.98 9.56 10.13
CA THR A 267 11.35 10.25 11.37
C THR A 267 12.51 9.57 12.08
N PHE A 268 12.49 8.23 12.11
CA PHE A 268 13.57 7.44 12.71
C PHE A 268 14.89 7.62 11.95
N ALA A 269 14.88 7.55 10.61
CA ALA A 269 16.06 7.78 9.78
C ALA A 269 16.69 9.14 10.03
N ARG A 270 15.87 10.21 10.10
CA ARG A 270 16.36 11.56 10.40
C ARG A 270 17.00 11.65 11.77
N GLN A 271 16.37 11.12 12.83
CA GLN A 271 16.90 11.18 14.19
C GLN A 271 18.14 10.30 14.37
N LEU A 272 18.25 9.16 13.66
CA LEU A 272 19.48 8.37 13.59
C LEU A 272 20.61 9.16 12.93
N ALA A 273 20.30 9.91 11.85
CA ALA A 273 21.25 10.77 11.17
C ALA A 273 21.81 11.86 12.08
N GLU A 274 20.95 12.53 12.82
CA GLU A 274 21.33 13.57 13.78
C GLU A 274 22.25 13.04 14.89
N ARG A 275 22.10 11.76 15.26
CA ARG A 275 22.94 11.11 16.29
C ARG A 275 24.28 10.60 15.76
N GLY A 276 24.41 10.33 14.47
CA GLY A 276 25.66 9.89 13.86
C GLY A 276 26.18 8.55 14.40
N LEU A 277 25.33 7.54 14.54
CA LEU A 277 25.74 6.22 14.99
C LEU A 277 26.63 5.54 13.93
N PRO A 278 27.72 4.84 14.33
CA PRO A 278 28.65 4.21 13.40
C PRO A 278 28.10 2.87 12.87
N LEU A 279 27.06 2.94 12.04
CA LEU A 279 26.45 1.76 11.43
C LEU A 279 27.09 1.45 10.07
N GLN A 280 27.37 0.17 9.82
CA GLN A 280 27.75 -0.27 8.47
C GLN A 280 26.52 -0.34 7.57
N TYR A 281 25.40 -0.84 8.09
CA TYR A 281 24.13 -0.92 7.37
C TYR A 281 22.98 -0.36 8.20
N LEU A 282 22.10 0.39 7.52
CA LEU A 282 20.80 0.81 8.02
C LEU A 282 19.76 0.39 6.99
N VAL A 283 18.88 -0.57 7.34
CA VAL A 283 17.84 -1.08 6.45
C VAL A 283 16.49 -0.90 7.12
N LEU A 284 15.68 -0.01 6.57
CA LEU A 284 14.36 0.31 7.12
C LEU A 284 13.25 -0.23 6.23
N LEU A 285 12.16 -0.67 6.86
CA LEU A 285 10.93 -1.09 6.18
C LEU A 285 10.27 0.12 5.51
N VAL A 286 9.52 -0.12 4.46
CA VAL A 286 8.55 0.76 3.79
C VAL A 286 9.07 2.14 3.38
N ALA A 287 9.74 2.89 4.26
CA ALA A 287 10.09 4.28 4.03
C ALA A 287 11.12 4.50 2.89
N PRO A 288 12.26 3.78 2.79
CA PRO A 288 13.26 4.05 1.76
C PRO A 288 12.80 3.82 0.32
N PRO A 289 11.93 2.85 -0.01
CA PRO A 289 11.40 2.71 -1.37
C PRO A 289 10.52 3.87 -1.83
N GLU A 290 9.91 4.61 -0.90
CA GLU A 290 9.03 5.71 -1.23
C GLU A 290 9.81 6.90 -1.83
N PRO A 291 9.41 7.45 -3.00
CA PRO A 291 10.09 8.59 -3.63
C PRO A 291 10.24 9.79 -2.70
N SER A 292 9.24 10.06 -1.85
CA SER A 292 9.27 11.17 -0.87
C SER A 292 10.34 11.01 0.22
N PHE A 293 10.95 9.83 0.37
CA PHE A 293 12.08 9.65 1.30
C PHE A 293 13.28 10.52 0.93
N ALA A 294 13.43 10.90 -0.36
CA ALA A 294 14.43 11.85 -0.83
C ALA A 294 14.35 13.22 -0.13
N GLU A 295 13.18 13.61 0.39
CA GLU A 295 13.00 14.88 1.11
C GLU A 295 13.84 14.97 2.41
N LEU A 296 14.32 13.83 2.92
CA LEU A 296 15.25 13.79 4.05
C LEU A 296 16.64 14.31 3.69
N GLY A 297 16.96 14.53 2.42
CA GLY A 297 18.26 15.01 1.98
C GLY A 297 19.41 14.10 2.43
N ASP A 298 20.43 14.66 3.05
CA ASP A 298 21.60 13.89 3.52
C ASP A 298 21.25 12.78 4.53
N ALA A 299 20.11 12.89 5.21
CA ALA A 299 19.67 11.85 6.15
C ALA A 299 19.20 10.56 5.44
N ALA A 300 18.86 10.63 4.15
CA ALA A 300 18.51 9.46 3.35
C ALA A 300 19.73 8.68 2.87
N VAL A 301 20.90 9.34 2.74
CA VAL A 301 22.09 8.73 2.13
C VAL A 301 22.54 7.48 2.89
N GLY A 302 22.68 6.36 2.18
CA GLY A 302 23.09 5.07 2.72
C GLY A 302 21.95 4.29 3.36
N VAL A 303 20.77 4.86 3.55
CA VAL A 303 19.62 4.13 4.08
C VAL A 303 19.06 3.23 2.99
N ALA A 304 18.99 1.92 3.27
CA ALA A 304 18.42 0.91 2.39
C ALA A 304 17.04 0.48 2.86
N GLY A 305 16.29 -0.19 1.98
CA GLY A 305 15.01 -0.79 2.32
C GLY A 305 14.54 -1.82 1.29
N PRO A 306 13.70 -2.77 1.71
CA PRO A 306 13.07 -3.74 0.82
C PRO A 306 12.00 -3.05 -0.02
N SER A 307 11.94 -3.36 -1.31
CA SER A 307 10.90 -2.90 -2.23
C SER A 307 10.24 -4.06 -2.93
N GLN A 308 8.91 -4.03 -3.03
CA GLN A 308 8.14 -5.02 -3.79
C GLN A 308 8.34 -4.86 -5.30
N TRP A 309 8.66 -3.65 -5.74
CA TRP A 309 8.82 -3.33 -7.14
C TRP A 309 9.63 -2.03 -7.30
N GLU A 310 10.46 -2.00 -8.34
CA GLU A 310 11.14 -0.79 -8.79
C GLU A 310 11.09 -0.73 -10.34
N PRO A 311 11.03 0.46 -10.94
CA PRO A 311 11.00 0.60 -12.41
C PRO A 311 12.19 -0.07 -13.11
N GLN A 312 13.33 -0.16 -12.40
CA GLN A 312 14.55 -0.78 -12.90
C GLN A 312 14.56 -2.32 -12.74
N ALA A 313 13.60 -2.89 -12.00
CA ALA A 313 13.47 -4.34 -11.86
C ALA A 313 13.05 -4.95 -13.21
N ALA A 314 13.75 -5.99 -13.62
CA ALA A 314 13.64 -6.55 -14.96
C ALA A 314 12.52 -7.57 -15.13
N TYR A 315 11.29 -7.22 -14.77
CA TYR A 315 10.12 -8.02 -15.14
C TYR A 315 9.66 -7.63 -16.53
N THR A 316 9.88 -8.50 -17.51
CA THR A 316 9.54 -8.28 -18.92
C THR A 316 8.86 -9.51 -19.52
N ALA A 317 8.25 -9.35 -20.70
CA ALA A 317 7.67 -10.48 -21.44
C ALA A 317 8.73 -11.52 -21.82
N GLU A 318 9.96 -11.07 -22.16
CA GLU A 318 11.07 -11.98 -22.47
C GLU A 318 11.52 -12.78 -21.23
N ALA A 319 11.48 -12.17 -20.04
CA ALA A 319 11.76 -12.88 -18.79
C ALA A 319 10.68 -13.92 -18.49
N ALA A 320 9.40 -13.61 -18.78
CA ALA A 320 8.31 -14.57 -18.66
C ALA A 320 8.51 -15.78 -19.58
N ASP A 321 8.81 -15.54 -20.86
CA ASP A 321 9.08 -16.58 -21.85
C ASP A 321 10.26 -17.47 -21.41
N ALA A 322 11.34 -16.87 -20.92
CA ALA A 322 12.52 -17.58 -20.43
C ALA A 322 12.21 -18.47 -19.20
N ALA A 323 11.27 -18.03 -18.36
CA ALA A 323 10.80 -18.77 -17.17
C ALA A 323 9.69 -19.80 -17.51
N GLY A 324 9.19 -19.81 -18.73
CA GLY A 324 8.05 -20.64 -19.14
C GLY A 324 6.72 -20.19 -18.56
N LEU A 325 6.60 -18.90 -18.23
CA LEU A 325 5.41 -18.24 -17.71
C LEU A 325 4.72 -17.42 -18.80
N SER A 326 3.42 -17.18 -18.64
CA SER A 326 2.71 -16.20 -19.45
C SER A 326 2.99 -14.79 -18.94
N TRP A 327 3.13 -13.83 -19.88
CA TRP A 327 3.14 -12.40 -19.56
C TRP A 327 1.72 -11.85 -19.56
N TYR A 328 1.39 -10.96 -18.59
CA TYR A 328 0.09 -10.33 -18.50
C TYR A 328 0.19 -8.82 -18.17
N GLY A 329 -0.50 -7.99 -18.93
CA GLY A 329 -0.60 -6.55 -18.69
C GLY A 329 0.48 -5.70 -19.36
N PRO A 330 0.60 -4.41 -18.99
CA PRO A 330 1.55 -3.47 -19.58
C PRO A 330 2.98 -3.75 -19.13
N SER A 331 3.95 -3.12 -19.81
CA SER A 331 5.33 -3.05 -19.34
C SER A 331 5.45 -2.09 -18.13
N ALA A 332 6.54 -2.21 -17.35
CA ALA A 332 6.85 -1.28 -16.28
C ALA A 332 6.99 0.17 -16.80
N THR A 333 7.59 0.36 -17.98
CA THR A 333 7.73 1.67 -18.62
C THR A 333 6.37 2.29 -18.95
N ASP A 334 5.43 1.49 -19.50
CA ASP A 334 4.09 1.98 -19.84
C ASP A 334 3.30 2.34 -18.55
N PHE A 335 3.42 1.54 -17.51
CA PHE A 335 2.80 1.84 -16.21
C PHE A 335 3.34 3.15 -15.62
N VAL A 336 4.67 3.32 -15.56
CA VAL A 336 5.31 4.54 -15.03
C VAL A 336 4.82 5.76 -15.80
N ALA A 337 4.90 5.74 -17.14
CA ALA A 337 4.47 6.87 -17.97
C ALA A 337 2.98 7.21 -17.75
N ALA A 338 2.12 6.21 -17.64
CA ALA A 338 0.69 6.42 -17.41
C ALA A 338 0.41 6.98 -15.99
N TYR A 339 1.12 6.49 -14.99
CA TYR A 339 0.96 6.95 -13.60
C TYR A 339 1.44 8.39 -13.45
N GLU A 340 2.63 8.72 -13.96
CA GLU A 340 3.16 10.09 -13.95
C GLU A 340 2.24 11.07 -14.68
N ALA A 341 1.69 10.68 -15.82
CA ALA A 341 0.72 11.49 -16.57
C ALA A 341 -0.57 11.74 -15.79
N ALA A 342 -1.03 10.76 -14.98
CA ALA A 342 -2.27 10.87 -14.24
C ALA A 342 -2.11 11.64 -12.91
N TYR A 343 -0.99 11.47 -12.22
CA TYR A 343 -0.81 11.94 -10.84
C TYR A 343 0.32 12.96 -10.65
N ASN A 344 1.15 13.20 -11.68
CA ASN A 344 2.30 14.12 -11.65
C ASN A 344 3.29 13.80 -10.52
N GLU A 345 3.47 12.52 -10.23
CA GLU A 345 4.43 11.99 -9.26
C GLU A 345 5.02 10.66 -9.76
N GLU A 346 6.23 10.32 -9.30
CA GLU A 346 6.85 9.01 -9.53
C GLU A 346 6.07 7.92 -8.77
N PRO A 347 5.71 6.79 -9.42
CA PRO A 347 5.04 5.70 -8.71
C PRO A 347 5.98 5.00 -7.74
N SER A 348 5.48 4.73 -6.52
CA SER A 348 6.09 3.79 -5.59
C SER A 348 5.60 2.38 -5.83
N TYR A 349 6.20 1.40 -5.14
CA TYR A 349 5.70 0.03 -5.20
C TYR A 349 4.26 -0.12 -4.66
N HIS A 350 3.79 0.81 -3.81
CA HIS A 350 2.39 0.83 -3.38
C HIS A 350 1.45 1.17 -4.55
N ALA A 351 1.83 2.13 -5.37
CA ALA A 351 1.10 2.46 -6.59
C ALA A 351 1.12 1.29 -7.59
N ALA A 352 2.29 0.70 -7.79
CA ALA A 352 2.46 -0.48 -8.66
C ALA A 352 1.64 -1.68 -8.15
N GLY A 353 1.63 -1.93 -6.84
CA GLY A 353 0.84 -2.99 -6.21
C GLY A 353 -0.67 -2.78 -6.32
N GLY A 354 -1.14 -1.53 -6.18
CA GLY A 354 -2.55 -1.20 -6.40
C GLY A 354 -3.01 -1.46 -7.83
N TYR A 355 -2.19 -1.08 -8.80
CA TYR A 355 -2.42 -1.39 -10.22
C TYR A 355 -2.38 -2.90 -10.49
N ALA A 356 -1.40 -3.60 -9.91
CA ALA A 356 -1.25 -5.04 -10.05
C ALA A 356 -2.43 -5.82 -9.44
N ALA A 357 -3.02 -5.34 -8.34
CA ALA A 357 -4.23 -5.95 -7.78
C ALA A 357 -5.39 -5.91 -8.79
N GLY A 358 -5.52 -4.81 -9.53
CA GLY A 358 -6.46 -4.71 -10.64
C GLY A 358 -6.16 -5.70 -11.76
N LEU A 359 -4.89 -5.83 -12.17
CA LEU A 359 -4.46 -6.79 -13.20
C LEU A 359 -4.74 -8.24 -12.78
N ILE A 360 -4.52 -8.58 -11.51
CA ILE A 360 -4.81 -9.92 -10.97
C ILE A 360 -6.30 -10.21 -11.09
N LEU A 361 -7.16 -9.27 -10.69
CA LEU A 361 -8.62 -9.40 -10.83
C LEU A 361 -9.04 -9.53 -12.29
N GLN A 362 -8.47 -8.71 -13.17
CA GLN A 362 -8.74 -8.74 -14.62
C GLN A 362 -8.40 -10.11 -15.21
N ALA A 363 -7.19 -10.60 -14.96
CA ALA A 363 -6.75 -11.91 -15.44
C ALA A 363 -7.65 -13.05 -14.96
N ALA A 364 -8.08 -13.00 -13.69
CA ALA A 364 -8.98 -13.99 -13.13
C ALA A 364 -10.38 -13.94 -13.78
N ILE A 365 -10.93 -12.75 -14.04
CA ILE A 365 -12.23 -12.59 -14.74
C ILE A 365 -12.12 -13.09 -16.19
N GLU A 366 -11.05 -12.75 -16.90
CA GLU A 366 -10.83 -13.21 -18.28
C GLU A 366 -10.68 -14.74 -18.35
N GLN A 367 -9.91 -15.32 -17.43
CA GLN A 367 -9.73 -16.76 -17.34
C GLN A 367 -11.01 -17.50 -16.95
N ALA A 368 -11.80 -16.95 -16.01
CA ALA A 368 -13.10 -17.47 -15.61
C ALA A 368 -14.16 -17.33 -16.71
N GLY A 369 -13.99 -16.37 -17.64
CA GLY A 369 -15.03 -15.97 -18.60
C GLY A 369 -16.32 -15.50 -17.91
N SER A 370 -16.24 -15.04 -16.67
CA SER A 370 -17.35 -14.72 -15.78
C SER A 370 -16.92 -13.76 -14.67
N VAL A 371 -17.91 -13.05 -14.10
CA VAL A 371 -17.75 -12.27 -12.87
C VAL A 371 -18.42 -12.94 -11.66
N ASP A 372 -18.78 -14.21 -11.78
CA ASP A 372 -19.25 -15.02 -10.65
C ASP A 372 -18.12 -15.22 -9.63
N ALA A 373 -18.41 -14.99 -8.35
CA ALA A 373 -17.39 -14.99 -7.29
C ALA A 373 -16.66 -16.33 -7.19
N GLN A 374 -17.37 -17.47 -7.35
CA GLN A 374 -16.75 -18.78 -7.27
C GLN A 374 -15.88 -19.06 -8.51
N ALA A 375 -16.36 -18.69 -9.70
CA ALA A 375 -15.59 -18.88 -10.93
C ALA A 375 -14.32 -18.03 -10.92
N VAL A 376 -14.38 -16.78 -10.42
CA VAL A 376 -13.21 -15.91 -10.26
C VAL A 376 -12.25 -16.46 -9.20
N LYS A 377 -12.76 -16.98 -8.07
CA LYS A 377 -11.94 -17.68 -7.07
C LYS A 377 -11.17 -18.84 -7.69
N ASP A 378 -11.86 -19.72 -8.43
CA ASP A 378 -11.22 -20.89 -9.05
C ASP A 378 -10.16 -20.48 -10.08
N ALA A 379 -10.37 -19.36 -10.77
CA ALA A 379 -9.36 -18.77 -11.66
C ALA A 379 -8.15 -18.21 -10.86
N LEU A 380 -8.39 -17.48 -9.76
CA LEU A 380 -7.33 -16.98 -8.87
C LEU A 380 -6.47 -18.13 -8.33
N ASP A 381 -7.07 -19.24 -7.92
CA ASP A 381 -6.35 -20.43 -7.42
C ASP A 381 -5.38 -21.04 -8.45
N SER A 382 -5.63 -20.81 -9.73
CA SER A 382 -4.83 -21.37 -10.82
C SER A 382 -3.90 -20.38 -11.51
N LEU A 383 -3.83 -19.11 -11.06
CA LEU A 383 -2.93 -18.12 -11.63
C LEU A 383 -1.46 -18.52 -11.42
N ASP A 384 -0.72 -18.52 -12.52
CA ASP A 384 0.73 -18.73 -12.54
C ASP A 384 1.30 -17.92 -13.72
N GLN A 385 1.52 -16.61 -13.50
CA GLN A 385 1.86 -15.67 -14.57
C GLN A 385 2.77 -14.56 -14.09
N LEU A 386 3.52 -13.96 -15.01
CA LEU A 386 4.35 -12.80 -14.76
C LEU A 386 3.67 -11.54 -15.30
N ASN A 387 3.72 -10.47 -14.53
CA ASN A 387 3.38 -9.12 -14.97
C ASN A 387 4.51 -8.15 -14.56
N PHE A 388 4.36 -6.87 -14.87
CA PHE A 388 5.40 -5.87 -14.55
C PHE A 388 5.72 -5.77 -13.06
N PHE A 389 4.78 -6.11 -12.19
CA PHE A 389 4.95 -6.08 -10.73
C PHE A 389 5.75 -7.29 -10.24
N GLY A 390 5.48 -8.47 -10.80
CA GLY A 390 6.18 -9.70 -10.44
C GLY A 390 5.45 -10.97 -10.83
N HIS A 391 5.94 -12.09 -10.33
CA HIS A 391 5.35 -13.40 -10.53
C HIS A 391 4.16 -13.58 -9.57
N ILE A 392 2.99 -13.78 -10.14
CA ILE A 392 1.74 -13.98 -9.39
C ILE A 392 1.41 -15.47 -9.35
N LYS A 393 1.50 -16.04 -8.17
CA LYS A 393 1.16 -17.42 -7.87
C LYS A 393 0.78 -17.56 -6.40
N PHE A 394 -0.32 -18.26 -6.14
CA PHE A 394 -0.86 -18.42 -4.79
C PHE A 394 -0.69 -19.84 -4.27
N ASP A 395 -0.48 -19.96 -2.97
CA ASP A 395 -0.66 -21.23 -2.27
C ASP A 395 -2.15 -21.56 -2.22
N THR A 396 -2.50 -22.81 -2.51
CA THR A 396 -3.90 -23.30 -2.49
C THR A 396 -4.12 -24.38 -1.44
N THR A 397 -3.15 -24.60 -0.57
CA THR A 397 -3.31 -25.50 0.57
C THR A 397 -4.24 -24.91 1.63
N PRO A 398 -4.96 -25.72 2.40
CA PRO A 398 -5.83 -25.20 3.47
C PRO A 398 -5.08 -24.40 4.55
N GLU A 399 -3.77 -24.64 4.70
CA GLU A 399 -2.93 -24.03 5.73
C GLU A 399 -2.50 -22.60 5.38
N ALA A 400 -2.43 -22.27 4.06
CA ALA A 400 -1.89 -20.98 3.60
C ALA A 400 -2.58 -20.46 2.32
N HIS A 401 -3.86 -20.77 2.14
CA HIS A 401 -4.59 -20.42 0.92
C HIS A 401 -4.52 -18.93 0.63
N GLY A 402 -4.19 -18.60 -0.63
CA GLY A 402 -4.05 -17.22 -1.11
C GLY A 402 -2.72 -16.54 -0.77
N LEU A 403 -1.82 -17.21 -0.03
CA LEU A 403 -0.48 -16.68 0.23
C LEU A 403 0.34 -16.64 -1.07
N GLN A 404 1.02 -15.53 -1.32
CA GLN A 404 1.89 -15.34 -2.48
C GLN A 404 3.15 -16.20 -2.38
N THR A 405 3.44 -16.99 -3.44
CA THR A 405 4.59 -17.90 -3.47
C THR A 405 5.61 -17.58 -4.56
N GLY A 406 5.24 -16.80 -5.56
CA GLY A 406 6.09 -16.52 -6.73
C GLY A 406 6.83 -15.18 -6.68
N HIS A 407 6.31 -14.19 -5.97
CA HIS A 407 6.86 -12.84 -5.96
C HIS A 407 8.14 -12.73 -5.14
N GLU A 408 9.12 -11.98 -5.66
CA GLU A 408 10.39 -11.69 -5.01
C GLU A 408 10.61 -10.19 -4.89
N MET A 409 11.45 -9.78 -3.93
CA MET A 409 11.73 -8.39 -3.62
C MET A 409 13.12 -7.96 -4.07
N VAL A 410 13.27 -6.67 -4.33
CA VAL A 410 14.57 -6.01 -4.45
C VAL A 410 14.85 -5.17 -3.22
N TYR A 411 16.11 -4.76 -3.03
CA TYR A 411 16.49 -3.82 -1.97
C TYR A 411 17.08 -2.58 -2.60
N VAL A 412 16.54 -1.45 -2.23
CA VAL A 412 17.02 -0.15 -2.70
C VAL A 412 17.84 0.54 -1.64
N GLN A 413 18.69 1.48 -2.07
CA GLN A 413 19.45 2.35 -1.20
C GLN A 413 19.55 3.74 -1.83
N TRP A 414 19.39 4.78 -1.02
CA TRP A 414 19.60 6.14 -1.45
C TRP A 414 21.10 6.46 -1.47
N GLN A 415 21.58 6.91 -2.62
CA GLN A 415 22.97 7.27 -2.85
C GLN A 415 23.05 8.64 -3.52
N LYS A 416 24.24 9.25 -3.54
CA LYS A 416 24.48 10.45 -4.35
C LYS A 416 25.14 10.07 -5.66
N ASP A 417 24.63 10.61 -6.77
CA ASP A 417 25.30 10.54 -8.06
C ASP A 417 26.54 11.45 -8.13
N ASP A 418 27.29 11.42 -9.23
CA ASP A 418 28.47 12.23 -9.46
C ASP A 418 28.19 13.76 -9.41
N SER A 419 26.93 14.16 -9.57
CA SER A 419 26.47 15.54 -9.48
C SER A 419 26.02 15.93 -8.08
N GLY A 420 25.97 14.98 -7.14
CA GLY A 420 25.52 15.15 -5.76
C GLY A 420 24.00 15.06 -5.58
N ASN A 421 23.24 14.66 -6.60
CA ASN A 421 21.81 14.43 -6.49
C ASN A 421 21.52 13.10 -5.79
N LEU A 422 20.46 13.07 -5.01
CA LEU A 422 19.95 11.82 -4.44
C LEU A 422 19.32 10.96 -5.53
N VAL A 423 19.75 9.70 -5.61
CA VAL A 423 19.24 8.69 -6.52
C VAL A 423 18.98 7.41 -5.74
N LYS A 424 17.90 6.74 -6.08
CA LYS A 424 17.52 5.44 -5.54
C LYS A 424 18.13 4.34 -6.42
N GLN A 425 19.01 3.53 -5.84
CA GLN A 425 19.71 2.44 -6.53
C GLN A 425 19.23 1.09 -6.01
N ILE A 426 19.09 0.11 -6.89
CA ILE A 426 18.91 -1.29 -6.48
C ILE A 426 20.30 -1.82 -6.07
N VAL A 427 20.40 -2.31 -4.84
CA VAL A 427 21.67 -2.82 -4.27
C VAL A 427 21.64 -4.33 -4.01
N TRP A 428 20.46 -4.97 -4.09
CA TRP A 428 20.26 -6.41 -3.94
C TRP A 428 18.95 -6.84 -4.61
N PRO A 429 18.82 -8.07 -5.16
CA PRO A 429 19.86 -9.13 -5.28
C PRO A 429 20.93 -8.78 -6.32
N ALA A 430 22.00 -9.59 -6.37
CA ALA A 430 23.17 -9.30 -7.19
C ALA A 430 22.89 -9.20 -8.69
N GLU A 431 21.91 -9.99 -9.18
CA GLU A 431 21.48 -10.03 -10.59
C GLU A 431 20.65 -8.82 -11.01
N ALA A 432 19.99 -8.14 -10.06
CA ALA A 432 19.15 -6.97 -10.31
C ALA A 432 19.83 -5.65 -9.96
N LYS A 433 20.98 -5.66 -9.29
CA LYS A 433 21.62 -4.46 -8.75
C LYS A 433 22.02 -3.46 -9.83
N THR A 434 21.79 -2.17 -9.56
CA THR A 434 22.24 -1.03 -10.39
C THR A 434 23.48 -0.37 -9.80
N ALA A 435 23.75 -0.57 -8.50
CA ALA A 435 24.95 -0.11 -7.82
C ALA A 435 25.34 -1.05 -6.67
N ASP A 436 26.59 -0.95 -6.20
CA ASP A 436 27.01 -1.59 -4.96
C ASP A 436 26.43 -0.83 -3.74
N ALA A 437 26.15 -1.57 -2.66
CA ALA A 437 25.69 -0.95 -1.42
C ALA A 437 26.78 -0.03 -0.83
N LEU A 438 26.38 1.20 -0.52
CA LEU A 438 27.23 2.15 0.20
C LEU A 438 27.38 1.71 1.66
N THR A 439 28.60 1.39 2.09
CA THR A 439 28.95 1.04 3.47
C THR A 439 30.28 1.69 3.86
N PRO A 440 30.44 2.17 5.10
CA PRO A 440 29.38 2.37 6.12
C PRO A 440 28.34 3.40 5.66
N VAL A 441 27.17 3.36 6.29
CA VAL A 441 26.09 4.32 6.02
C VAL A 441 26.52 5.74 6.34
N ARG A 442 27.36 5.90 7.39
CA ARG A 442 27.86 7.19 7.90
C ARG A 442 29.19 7.03 8.59
#